data_927b5bea30328a32abdbc375a6385e06
#
_entry.id   927b5bea30328a32abdbc375a6385e06
#
_cell.length_a   1.000
_cell.length_b   1.000
_cell.length_c   1.000
_cell.angle_alpha   90.00
_cell.angle_beta   90.00
_cell.angle_gamma   90.00
#
_symmetry.space_group_name_H-M   'P 1'
#
loop_
_entity.id
_entity.type
_entity.pdbx_description
1 polymer ?
#
loop_
_entity_poly.entity_id
_entity_poly.type
_entity_poly.pdbx_seq_one_letter_code
_entity_poly.pdbx_strand_id
1 'polypeptide(L)'
;MAKSNGGSSSQVNDPNGLSLPHLIAAVITAVIGGGVFTMAGDMAAAGANTGAVLIGWVVCGIGVFSLMMCFYVLSKYKSELVGGIYSYARAGWGEFMGFISAYGYWISALLATVSYTTLLFASISYFVPLFGEGNNLSSVIGASIVVWVC
;
A
#
# COMPACT_ATOMS: atom_id res chain seq x y z
N MET A 1 -28.43 43.46 -14.50
CA MET A 1 -28.88 42.13 -14.08
C MET A 1 -28.12 41.10 -14.90
N ALA A 2 -27.01 40.60 -14.38
CA ALA A 2 -26.21 39.54 -14.99
C ALA A 2 -26.32 38.32 -14.09
N LYS A 3 -26.91 37.25 -14.62
CA LYS A 3 -27.20 35.98 -13.95
C LYS A 3 -25.91 35.17 -13.89
N SER A 4 -25.35 35.06 -12.70
CA SER A 4 -24.24 34.15 -12.40
C SER A 4 -24.72 32.73 -12.57
N ASN A 5 -24.34 32.09 -13.67
CA ASN A 5 -24.47 30.65 -13.84
C ASN A 5 -23.38 29.97 -13.00
N GLY A 6 -23.84 29.34 -11.94
CA GLY A 6 -23.01 28.47 -11.14
C GLY A 6 -22.37 27.34 -12.01
N GLY A 7 -21.06 27.32 -12.02
CA GLY A 7 -20.29 26.32 -12.70
C GLY A 7 -20.58 24.94 -12.07
N SER A 8 -21.39 24.14 -12.73
CA SER A 8 -21.40 22.70 -12.54
C SER A 8 -20.01 22.20 -12.96
N SER A 9 -19.25 21.70 -11.99
CA SER A 9 -18.05 20.93 -12.22
C SER A 9 -18.42 19.78 -13.17
N SER A 10 -18.06 19.94 -14.42
CA SER A 10 -18.07 18.86 -15.42
C SER A 10 -17.19 17.77 -14.88
N GLN A 11 -17.79 16.74 -14.33
CA GLN A 11 -17.18 15.43 -14.18
C GLN A 11 -16.73 15.05 -15.58
N VAL A 12 -15.43 15.07 -15.81
CA VAL A 12 -14.84 14.47 -17.00
C VAL A 12 -15.18 12.99 -16.89
N ASN A 13 -16.27 12.60 -17.58
CA ASN A 13 -16.63 11.21 -17.81
C ASN A 13 -15.58 10.65 -18.80
N ASP A 14 -14.41 10.32 -18.29
CA ASP A 14 -13.47 9.47 -18.98
C ASP A 14 -14.08 8.06 -18.99
N PRO A 15 -14.47 7.50 -20.15
CA PRO A 15 -15.11 6.18 -20.20
C PRO A 15 -14.22 5.05 -19.67
N ASN A 16 -12.93 5.34 -19.43
CA ASN A 16 -11.95 4.45 -18.80
C ASN A 16 -11.54 4.88 -17.39
N GLY A 17 -12.13 5.92 -16.82
CA GLY A 17 -11.87 6.39 -15.48
C GLY A 17 -12.45 5.43 -14.43
N LEU A 18 -11.63 4.93 -13.52
CA LEU A 18 -12.09 4.18 -12.34
C LEU A 18 -13.05 5.06 -11.53
N SER A 19 -14.25 4.58 -11.26
CA SER A 19 -15.19 5.31 -10.43
C SER A 19 -14.69 5.39 -8.99
N LEU A 20 -15.09 6.42 -8.26
CA LEU A 20 -14.68 6.67 -6.88
C LEU A 20 -14.77 5.43 -5.97
N PRO A 21 -15.86 4.62 -5.98
CA PRO A 21 -15.94 3.42 -5.16
C PRO A 21 -14.88 2.37 -5.52
N HIS A 22 -14.51 2.23 -6.78
CA HIS A 22 -13.45 1.31 -7.19
C HIS A 22 -12.07 1.76 -6.70
N LEU A 23 -11.79 3.08 -6.73
CA LEU A 23 -10.57 3.63 -6.16
C LEU A 23 -10.49 3.43 -4.64
N ILE A 24 -11.59 3.69 -3.94
CA ILE A 24 -11.67 3.46 -2.49
C ILE A 24 -11.45 1.97 -2.17
N ALA A 25 -12.10 1.06 -2.89
CA ALA A 25 -11.93 -0.38 -2.70
C ALA A 25 -10.48 -0.81 -2.95
N ALA A 26 -9.84 -0.31 -4.01
CA ALA A 26 -8.44 -0.60 -4.33
C ALA A 26 -7.49 -0.13 -3.22
N VAL A 27 -7.70 1.09 -2.69
CA VAL A 27 -6.90 1.62 -1.58
C VAL A 27 -7.10 0.80 -0.31
N ILE A 28 -8.33 0.46 0.06
CA ILE A 28 -8.62 -0.36 1.23
C ILE A 28 -7.94 -1.73 1.10
N THR A 29 -8.04 -2.38 -0.07
CA THR A 29 -7.40 -3.68 -0.32
C THR A 29 -5.86 -3.58 -0.22
N ALA A 30 -5.27 -2.51 -0.75
CA ALA A 30 -3.82 -2.29 -0.68
C ALA A 30 -3.34 -2.04 0.76
N VAL A 31 -4.13 -1.33 1.58
CA VAL A 31 -3.77 -1.01 2.97
C VAL A 31 -3.94 -2.22 3.89
N ILE A 32 -5.00 -3.01 3.71
CA ILE A 32 -5.27 -4.19 4.55
C ILE A 32 -4.13 -5.21 4.44
N GLY A 33 -3.59 -5.48 3.28
CA GLY A 33 -2.38 -6.30 3.08
C GLY A 33 -2.26 -7.57 3.94
N GLY A 34 -1.23 -8.36 3.69
CA GLY A 34 -0.99 -9.61 4.44
C GLY A 34 -0.64 -9.42 5.93
N GLY A 35 -0.04 -8.29 6.30
CA GLY A 35 0.40 -8.02 7.66
C GLY A 35 -0.70 -8.00 8.72
N VAL A 36 -1.95 -7.69 8.33
CA VAL A 36 -3.09 -7.71 9.25
C VAL A 36 -3.35 -9.11 9.81
N PHE A 37 -3.09 -10.16 9.02
CA PHE A 37 -3.35 -11.54 9.42
C PHE A 37 -2.28 -12.10 10.35
N THR A 38 -1.03 -11.65 10.23
CA THR A 38 0.08 -12.16 11.04
C THR A 38 0.35 -11.30 12.28
N MET A 39 0.07 -10.00 12.21
CA MET A 39 0.45 -9.03 13.23
C MET A 39 -0.04 -9.38 14.64
N ALA A 40 -1.28 -9.85 14.77
CA ALA A 40 -1.83 -10.23 16.08
C ALA A 40 -1.10 -11.44 16.66
N GLY A 41 -0.77 -12.42 15.82
CA GLY A 41 0.00 -13.61 16.23
C GLY A 41 1.43 -13.26 16.61
N ASP A 42 2.09 -12.43 15.81
CA ASP A 42 3.48 -12.01 16.03
C ASP A 42 3.61 -11.17 17.31
N MET A 43 2.67 -10.27 17.57
CA MET A 43 2.62 -9.49 18.82
C MET A 43 2.39 -10.38 20.04
N ALA A 44 1.50 -11.37 19.93
CA ALA A 44 1.26 -12.31 21.01
C ALA A 44 2.49 -13.21 21.27
N ALA A 45 3.15 -13.68 20.23
CA ALA A 45 4.38 -14.47 20.33
C ALA A 45 5.56 -13.68 20.93
N ALA A 46 5.62 -12.37 20.64
CA ALA A 46 6.61 -11.47 21.22
C ALA A 46 6.30 -11.08 22.69
N GLY A 47 5.21 -11.58 23.27
CA GLY A 47 4.81 -11.25 24.64
C GLY A 47 4.37 -9.79 24.83
N ALA A 48 3.87 -9.14 23.78
CA ALA A 48 3.47 -7.74 23.85
C ALA A 48 2.27 -7.54 24.77
N ASN A 49 2.39 -6.58 25.69
CA ASN A 49 1.29 -6.20 26.56
C ASN A 49 0.19 -5.49 25.75
N THR A 50 -1.07 -5.88 25.97
CA THR A 50 -2.23 -5.29 25.29
C THR A 50 -2.27 -3.76 25.35
N GLY A 51 -1.89 -3.17 26.50
CA GLY A 51 -1.82 -1.72 26.65
C GLY A 51 -0.78 -1.08 25.72
N ALA A 52 0.41 -1.67 25.60
CA ALA A 52 1.46 -1.18 24.70
C ALA A 52 1.02 -1.27 23.24
N VAL A 53 0.34 -2.34 22.85
CA VAL A 53 -0.21 -2.52 21.51
C VAL A 53 -1.22 -1.42 21.18
N LEU A 54 -2.17 -1.15 22.08
CA LEU A 54 -3.18 -0.10 21.88
C LEU A 54 -2.56 1.29 21.75
N ILE A 55 -1.59 1.63 22.61
CA ILE A 55 -0.86 2.90 22.50
C ILE A 55 -0.13 3.00 21.18
N GLY A 56 0.54 1.93 20.75
CA GLY A 56 1.22 1.86 19.45
C GLY A 56 0.27 2.11 18.28
N TRP A 57 -0.92 1.53 18.31
CA TRP A 57 -1.95 1.76 17.29
C TRP A 57 -2.44 3.22 17.24
N VAL A 58 -2.65 3.85 18.40
CA VAL A 58 -3.07 5.26 18.48
C VAL A 58 -1.97 6.16 17.89
N VAL A 59 -0.72 5.96 18.28
CA VAL A 59 0.42 6.75 17.77
C VAL A 59 0.58 6.57 16.26
N CYS A 60 0.49 5.33 15.79
CA CYS A 60 0.56 5.02 14.36
C CYS A 60 -0.61 5.66 13.60
N GLY A 61 -1.82 5.61 14.14
CA GLY A 61 -3.01 6.23 13.56
C GLY A 61 -2.87 7.74 13.40
N ILE A 62 -2.33 8.43 14.39
CA ILE A 62 -2.03 9.87 14.33
C ILE A 62 -1.00 10.14 13.23
N GLY A 63 0.06 9.34 13.13
CA GLY A 63 1.08 9.47 12.10
C GLY A 63 0.53 9.30 10.68
N VAL A 64 -0.26 8.25 10.46
CA VAL A 64 -0.92 7.98 9.17
C VAL A 64 -1.90 9.09 8.81
N PHE A 65 -2.68 9.59 9.76
CA PHE A 65 -3.61 10.69 9.54
C PHE A 65 -2.86 11.98 9.15
N SER A 66 -1.76 12.30 9.80
CA SER A 66 -0.92 13.46 9.46
C SER A 66 -0.34 13.33 8.05
N LEU A 67 0.12 12.15 7.68
CA LEU A 67 0.64 11.87 6.34
C LEU A 67 -0.46 12.03 5.28
N MET A 68 -1.66 11.51 5.55
CA MET A 68 -2.83 11.66 4.67
C MET A 68 -3.19 13.13 4.45
N MET A 69 -3.16 13.95 5.51
CA MET A 69 -3.39 15.39 5.40
C MET A 69 -2.33 16.10 4.56
N CYS A 70 -1.05 15.72 4.70
CA CYS A 70 0.01 16.24 3.83
C CYS A 70 -0.26 15.93 2.36
N PHE A 71 -0.59 14.69 2.01
CA PHE A 71 -0.92 14.33 0.62
C PHE A 71 -2.18 15.02 0.11
N TYR A 72 -3.19 15.18 0.94
CA TYR A 72 -4.40 15.92 0.58
C TYR A 72 -4.08 17.37 0.21
N VAL A 73 -3.28 18.04 1.02
CA VAL A 73 -2.85 19.43 0.77
C VAL A 73 -2.01 19.51 -0.52
N LEU A 74 -1.03 18.60 -0.69
CA LEU A 74 -0.20 18.53 -1.89
C LEU A 74 -1.05 18.32 -3.16
N SER A 75 -1.97 17.38 -3.12
CA SER A 75 -2.88 17.09 -4.23
C SER A 75 -3.74 18.31 -4.62
N LYS A 76 -4.14 19.11 -3.64
CA LYS A 76 -4.94 20.31 -3.88
C LYS A 76 -4.12 21.48 -4.46
N TYR A 77 -2.91 21.70 -3.93
CA TYR A 77 -2.07 22.84 -4.32
C TYR A 77 -1.17 22.56 -5.54
N LYS A 78 -0.88 21.32 -5.83
CA LYS A 78 0.01 20.85 -6.91
C LYS A 78 -0.67 19.78 -7.75
N SER A 79 -1.91 20.02 -8.15
CA SER A 79 -2.71 19.10 -8.98
C SER A 79 -2.12 18.85 -10.36
N GLU A 80 -1.19 19.68 -10.82
CA GLU A 80 -0.47 19.52 -12.09
C GLU A 80 0.57 18.35 -12.05
N LEU A 81 0.94 17.90 -10.85
CA LEU A 81 1.93 16.83 -10.67
C LEU A 81 1.24 15.47 -10.64
N VAL A 82 1.03 14.88 -11.80
CA VAL A 82 0.30 13.60 -11.99
C VAL A 82 1.14 12.36 -11.61
N GLY A 83 2.42 12.51 -11.37
CA GLY A 83 3.36 11.39 -11.12
C GLY A 83 3.37 10.84 -9.68
N GLY A 84 2.44 11.20 -8.80
CA GLY A 84 2.37 10.71 -7.43
C GLY A 84 3.57 11.12 -6.55
N ILE A 85 3.99 10.23 -5.64
CA ILE A 85 5.03 10.50 -4.62
C ILE A 85 6.35 10.97 -5.26
N TYR A 86 6.75 10.37 -6.38
CA TYR A 86 7.94 10.73 -7.13
C TYR A 86 7.93 12.19 -7.57
N SER A 87 6.83 12.64 -8.17
CA SER A 87 6.69 14.02 -8.67
C SER A 87 6.71 15.06 -7.55
N TYR A 88 6.11 14.74 -6.41
CA TYR A 88 6.13 15.62 -5.23
C TYR A 88 7.54 15.71 -4.63
N ALA A 89 8.24 14.58 -4.50
CA ALA A 89 9.61 14.56 -4.01
C ALA A 89 10.57 15.33 -4.93
N ARG A 90 10.43 15.15 -6.26
CA ARG A 90 11.21 15.86 -7.26
C ARG A 90 10.98 17.37 -7.23
N ALA A 91 9.71 17.78 -7.13
CA ALA A 91 9.35 19.21 -7.10
C ALA A 91 9.78 19.92 -5.81
N GLY A 92 9.86 19.21 -4.67
CA GLY A 92 10.23 19.78 -3.38
C GLY A 92 11.74 19.78 -3.11
N TRP A 93 12.44 18.71 -3.49
CA TRP A 93 13.81 18.43 -3.05
C TRP A 93 14.78 18.15 -4.22
N GLY A 94 14.29 18.22 -5.45
CA GLY A 94 15.09 18.04 -6.66
C GLY A 94 15.11 16.61 -7.21
N GLU A 95 15.83 16.46 -8.33
CA GLU A 95 15.91 15.23 -9.13
C GLU A 95 16.40 14.02 -8.31
N PHE A 96 17.39 14.22 -7.47
CA PHE A 96 18.00 13.14 -6.69
C PHE A 96 17.03 12.54 -5.67
N MET A 97 16.29 13.39 -4.97
CA MET A 97 15.26 12.92 -4.00
C MET A 97 14.09 12.27 -4.70
N GLY A 98 13.70 12.76 -5.88
CA GLY A 98 12.71 12.10 -6.73
C GLY A 98 13.15 10.68 -7.11
N PHE A 99 14.40 10.52 -7.55
CA PHE A 99 14.94 9.20 -7.89
C PHE A 99 14.97 8.25 -6.69
N ILE A 100 15.47 8.70 -5.52
CA ILE A 100 15.49 7.87 -4.30
C ILE A 100 14.08 7.46 -3.90
N SER A 101 13.09 8.35 -4.00
CA SER A 101 11.70 8.05 -3.68
C SER A 101 11.12 6.98 -4.60
N ALA A 102 11.37 7.08 -5.92
CA ALA A 102 10.93 6.08 -6.90
C ALA A 102 11.61 4.72 -6.67
N TYR A 103 12.91 4.74 -6.42
CA TYR A 103 13.70 3.53 -6.16
C TYR A 103 13.27 2.83 -4.86
N GLY A 104 13.07 3.60 -3.80
CA GLY A 104 12.57 3.08 -2.53
C GLY A 104 11.19 2.47 -2.65
N TYR A 105 10.30 3.09 -3.41
CA TYR A 105 8.98 2.54 -3.72
C TYR A 105 9.08 1.22 -4.48
N TRP A 106 9.94 1.14 -5.49
CA TRP A 106 10.16 -0.08 -6.26
C TRP A 106 10.68 -1.23 -5.39
N ILE A 107 11.71 -0.99 -4.54
CA ILE A 107 12.21 -1.99 -3.59
C ILE A 107 11.10 -2.42 -2.62
N SER A 108 10.33 -1.47 -2.09
CA SER A 108 9.21 -1.77 -1.20
C SER A 108 8.17 -2.68 -1.86
N ALA A 109 7.85 -2.43 -3.13
CA ALA A 109 6.93 -3.28 -3.89
C ALA A 109 7.49 -4.70 -4.08
N LEU A 110 8.79 -4.85 -4.36
CA LEU A 110 9.42 -6.17 -4.46
C LEU A 110 9.36 -6.94 -3.14
N LEU A 111 9.71 -6.29 -2.03
CA LEU A 111 9.66 -6.91 -0.71
C LEU A 111 8.22 -7.28 -0.31
N ALA A 112 7.24 -6.43 -0.64
CA ALA A 112 5.83 -6.74 -0.42
C ALA A 112 5.40 -7.98 -1.21
N THR A 113 5.78 -8.10 -2.48
CA THR A 113 5.47 -9.27 -3.31
C THR A 113 6.05 -10.55 -2.71
N VAL A 114 7.30 -10.52 -2.26
CA VAL A 114 7.92 -11.66 -1.57
C VAL A 114 7.17 -12.01 -0.29
N SER A 115 6.79 -11.01 0.52
CA SER A 115 6.05 -11.23 1.76
C SER A 115 4.67 -11.85 1.52
N TYR A 116 3.93 -11.37 0.53
CA TYR A 116 2.63 -11.96 0.17
C TYR A 116 2.77 -13.40 -0.32
N THR A 117 3.78 -13.68 -1.11
CA THR A 117 4.02 -15.01 -1.66
C THR A 117 4.42 -16.00 -0.56
N THR A 118 5.27 -15.59 0.38
CA THR A 118 5.64 -16.44 1.53
C THR A 118 4.42 -16.72 2.42
N LEU A 119 3.57 -15.73 2.66
CA LEU A 119 2.35 -15.89 3.44
C LEU A 119 1.34 -16.83 2.76
N LEU A 120 1.24 -16.76 1.44
CA LEU A 120 0.42 -17.67 0.63
C LEU A 120 0.91 -19.10 0.81
N PHE A 121 2.21 -19.38 0.64
CA PHE A 121 2.77 -20.72 0.78
C PHE A 121 2.73 -21.24 2.22
N ALA A 122 2.92 -20.37 3.20
CA ALA A 122 2.72 -20.71 4.61
C ALA A 122 1.27 -21.16 4.89
N SER A 123 0.29 -20.50 4.26
CA SER A 123 -1.11 -20.89 4.39
C SER A 123 -1.42 -22.22 3.67
N ILE A 124 -0.85 -22.43 2.49
CA ILE A 124 -1.01 -23.67 1.72
C ILE A 124 -0.32 -24.86 2.43
N SER A 125 0.78 -24.64 3.11
CA SER A 125 1.52 -25.69 3.81
C SER A 125 0.68 -26.40 4.88
N TYR A 126 -0.34 -25.73 5.42
CA TYR A 126 -1.29 -26.33 6.33
C TYR A 126 -2.11 -27.45 5.67
N PHE A 127 -2.43 -27.32 4.39
CA PHE A 127 -3.20 -28.32 3.64
C PHE A 127 -2.31 -29.32 2.89
N VAL A 128 -1.15 -28.86 2.43
CA VAL A 128 -0.21 -29.67 1.62
C VAL A 128 1.16 -29.64 2.27
N PRO A 129 1.53 -30.73 3.00
CA PRO A 129 2.81 -30.80 3.74
C PRO A 129 4.06 -30.66 2.86
N LEU A 130 3.92 -30.76 1.54
CA LEU A 130 5.00 -30.59 0.57
C LEU A 130 5.63 -29.18 0.61
N PHE A 131 4.84 -28.18 1.02
CA PHE A 131 5.28 -26.79 1.16
C PHE A 131 5.59 -26.38 2.61
N GLY A 132 5.62 -27.36 3.54
CA GLY A 132 5.89 -27.15 4.95
C GLY A 132 7.35 -26.90 5.30
N GLU A 133 7.61 -26.69 6.58
CA GLU A 133 8.94 -26.47 7.14
C GLU A 133 9.88 -27.63 6.75
N GLY A 134 11.01 -27.26 6.12
CA GLY A 134 12.01 -28.21 5.61
C GLY A 134 12.09 -28.30 4.08
N ASN A 135 11.05 -27.92 3.34
CA ASN A 135 11.02 -27.93 1.87
C ASN A 135 11.11 -26.54 1.27
N ASN A 136 12.08 -25.74 1.70
CA ASN A 136 12.28 -24.37 1.21
C ASN A 136 12.40 -24.30 -0.32
N LEU A 137 12.97 -25.32 -0.94
CA LEU A 137 13.14 -25.37 -2.39
C LEU A 137 11.78 -25.42 -3.13
N SER A 138 10.87 -26.27 -2.66
CA SER A 138 9.51 -26.37 -3.25
C SER A 138 8.73 -25.07 -3.09
N SER A 139 8.84 -24.41 -1.95
CA SER A 139 8.20 -23.11 -1.70
C SER A 139 8.78 -22.02 -2.57
N VAL A 140 10.10 -21.96 -2.76
CA VAL A 140 10.77 -20.98 -3.63
C VAL A 140 10.41 -21.18 -5.09
N ILE A 141 10.37 -22.42 -5.57
CA ILE A 141 9.97 -22.75 -6.96
C ILE A 141 8.51 -22.36 -7.18
N GLY A 142 7.62 -22.74 -6.26
CA GLY A 142 6.22 -22.40 -6.33
C GLY A 142 6.00 -20.89 -6.30
N ALA A 143 6.68 -20.17 -5.41
CA ALA A 143 6.66 -18.72 -5.33
C ALA A 143 7.12 -18.07 -6.63
N SER A 144 8.21 -18.55 -7.21
CA SER A 144 8.72 -18.06 -8.50
C SER A 144 7.71 -18.24 -9.62
N ILE A 145 7.07 -19.41 -9.70
CA ILE A 145 6.03 -19.70 -10.71
C ILE A 145 4.86 -18.71 -10.57
N VAL A 146 4.37 -18.49 -9.34
CA VAL A 146 3.25 -17.56 -9.09
C VAL A 146 3.62 -16.14 -9.52
N VAL A 147 4.81 -15.67 -9.17
CA VAL A 147 5.27 -14.32 -9.53
C VAL A 147 5.45 -14.14 -11.05
N TRP A 148 5.82 -15.20 -11.79
CA TRP A 148 5.99 -15.11 -13.25
C TRP A 148 4.70 -15.29 -14.04
N VAL A 149 3.66 -15.87 -13.42
CA VAL A 149 2.34 -16.08 -14.06
C VAL A 149 1.40 -14.90 -13.84
N CYS A 150 1.57 -14.14 -12.74
CA CYS A 150 0.78 -12.92 -12.45
C CYS A 150 1.44 -11.66 -12.98
#